data_d95732fb8662a53d597f958d8e88cf00
#
_entry.id   d95732fb8662a53d597f958d8e88cf00
#
_cell.length_a   1.000
_cell.length_b   1.000
_cell.length_c   1.000
_cell.angle_alpha   90.00
_cell.angle_beta   90.00
_cell.angle_gamma   90.00
#
_symmetry.space_group_name_H-M   'P 1'
#
loop_
_entity.id
_entity.type
_entity.pdbx_description
1 polymer ?
#
loop_
_entity_poly.entity_id
_entity_poly.type
_entity_poly.pdbx_seq_one_letter_code
_entity_poly.pdbx_strand_id
1 'polypeptide(L)'
;MPTTIEVDSNSSLYKSNQLMPNNIRIKQYIDGIQKVRNFNPDIEIYISDNSNYLNKESELLNIINKNNIKIIKNVPNKFGHINKGSGLIENWIHNNDIIKKYDYIIHFEPRQLLQSNLFIDTFFKNPRNLFTLGNDKKHFNTGLFCIKSDILLQFIKLIQPQILIKNNYSIENVIYNYIINNKISYSLLDKMDLIWYFPNQPPVYH
;
A
#
# COMPACT_ATOMS: atom_id res chain seq x y z
N MET A 1 5.51 1.02 2.69
CA MET A 1 5.18 0.25 1.47
C MET A 1 4.87 -1.19 1.86
N PRO A 2 3.61 -1.57 2.00
CA PRO A 2 3.23 -2.97 2.17
C PRO A 2 3.47 -3.74 0.89
N THR A 3 3.92 -4.98 1.01
CA THR A 3 4.18 -5.85 -0.14
C THR A 3 3.70 -7.28 0.13
N THR A 4 3.31 -7.97 -0.93
CA THR A 4 3.10 -9.42 -0.98
C THR A 4 3.79 -9.89 -2.24
N ILE A 5 5.08 -10.16 -2.16
CA ILE A 5 5.92 -10.46 -3.33
C ILE A 5 5.58 -11.86 -3.85
N GLU A 6 5.61 -12.87 -2.99
CA GLU A 6 5.10 -14.20 -3.29
C GLU A 6 3.67 -14.34 -2.76
N VAL A 7 2.77 -14.83 -3.58
CA VAL A 7 1.38 -15.10 -3.18
C VAL A 7 1.25 -16.59 -2.84
N ASP A 8 0.67 -16.87 -1.66
CA ASP A 8 0.39 -18.25 -1.25
C ASP A 8 -0.56 -18.93 -2.26
N SER A 9 -0.26 -20.16 -2.63
CA SER A 9 -1.09 -20.99 -3.52
C SER A 9 -2.51 -21.20 -3.00
N ASN A 10 -2.74 -21.09 -1.70
CA ASN A 10 -4.05 -21.15 -1.05
C ASN A 10 -4.81 -19.82 -1.08
N SER A 11 -4.18 -18.75 -1.57
CA SER A 11 -4.83 -17.44 -1.66
C SER A 11 -6.07 -17.49 -2.55
N SER A 12 -7.13 -16.77 -2.14
CA SER A 12 -8.32 -16.58 -2.97
C SER A 12 -7.99 -15.93 -4.32
N LEU A 13 -6.92 -15.14 -4.37
CA LEU A 13 -6.38 -14.54 -5.59
C LEU A 13 -5.84 -15.58 -6.57
N TYR A 14 -5.31 -16.68 -6.07
CA TYR A 14 -4.83 -17.79 -6.89
C TYR A 14 -5.98 -18.49 -7.62
N LYS A 15 -7.11 -18.63 -6.91
CA LYS A 15 -8.31 -19.28 -7.44
C LYS A 15 -9.04 -18.44 -8.50
N SER A 16 -8.81 -17.14 -8.53
CA SER A 16 -9.49 -16.21 -9.46
C SER A 16 -8.77 -15.99 -10.79
N ASN A 17 -7.68 -16.71 -11.09
CA ASN A 17 -6.81 -16.50 -12.28
C ASN A 17 -6.30 -15.03 -12.42
N GLN A 18 -6.31 -14.26 -11.35
CA GLN A 18 -5.91 -12.85 -11.33
C GLN A 18 -4.46 -12.65 -10.87
N LEU A 19 -3.66 -13.71 -10.85
CA LEU A 19 -2.27 -13.61 -10.41
C LEU A 19 -1.35 -13.25 -11.57
N MET A 20 -0.61 -12.19 -11.34
CA MET A 20 0.56 -11.86 -12.14
C MET A 20 1.66 -12.90 -11.86
N PRO A 21 2.35 -13.45 -12.89
CA PRO A 21 3.52 -14.30 -12.68
C PRO A 21 4.56 -13.66 -11.75
N ASN A 22 5.20 -14.46 -10.90
CA ASN A 22 6.12 -13.96 -9.88
C ASN A 22 7.28 -13.13 -10.45
N ASN A 23 7.87 -13.54 -11.58
CA ASN A 23 8.93 -12.78 -12.24
C ASN A 23 8.46 -11.39 -12.69
N ILE A 24 7.24 -11.26 -13.22
CA ILE A 24 6.66 -9.98 -13.60
C ILE A 24 6.38 -9.14 -12.34
N ARG A 25 5.85 -9.76 -11.28
CA ARG A 25 5.60 -9.07 -9.99
C ARG A 25 6.88 -8.52 -9.40
N ILE A 26 7.94 -9.32 -9.33
CA ILE A 26 9.25 -8.89 -8.81
C ILE A 26 9.77 -7.69 -9.58
N LYS A 27 9.70 -7.74 -10.93
CA LYS A 27 10.10 -6.61 -11.77
C LYS A 27 9.28 -5.35 -11.46
N GLN A 28 7.96 -5.47 -11.30
CA GLN A 28 7.11 -4.34 -10.92
C GLN A 28 7.51 -3.73 -9.57
N TYR A 29 7.84 -4.57 -8.56
CA TYR A 29 8.35 -4.08 -7.27
C TYR A 29 9.69 -3.35 -7.43
N ILE A 30 10.61 -3.90 -8.22
CA ILE A 30 11.89 -3.27 -8.50
C ILE A 30 11.70 -1.89 -9.14
N ASP A 31 10.93 -1.84 -10.23
CA ASP A 31 10.69 -0.60 -11.00
C ASP A 31 9.99 0.45 -10.12
N GLY A 32 8.96 0.06 -9.36
CA GLY A 32 8.22 0.97 -8.49
C GLY A 32 9.04 1.51 -7.32
N ILE A 33 9.84 0.65 -6.67
CA ILE A 33 10.73 1.05 -5.57
C ILE A 33 11.81 2.01 -6.07
N GLN A 34 12.46 1.68 -7.18
CA GLN A 34 13.49 2.53 -7.78
C GLN A 34 12.91 3.89 -8.19
N LYS A 35 11.72 3.90 -8.77
CA LYS A 35 11.06 5.14 -9.21
C LYS A 35 10.75 6.06 -8.04
N VAL A 36 10.18 5.50 -6.95
CA VAL A 36 9.92 6.29 -5.73
C VAL A 36 11.21 6.84 -5.14
N ARG A 37 12.27 6.03 -5.05
CA ARG A 37 13.56 6.47 -4.53
C ARG A 37 14.20 7.55 -5.40
N ASN A 38 14.11 7.43 -6.73
CA ASN A 38 14.64 8.42 -7.66
C ASN A 38 13.96 9.79 -7.52
N PHE A 39 12.64 9.79 -7.33
CA PHE A 39 11.89 11.03 -7.09
C PHE A 39 12.10 11.60 -5.68
N ASN A 40 12.39 10.75 -4.69
CA ASN A 40 12.42 11.12 -3.27
C ASN A 40 13.68 10.53 -2.61
N PRO A 41 14.88 11.07 -2.93
CA PRO A 41 16.14 10.50 -2.45
C PRO A 41 16.29 10.54 -0.92
N ASP A 42 15.69 11.53 -0.26
CA ASP A 42 15.85 11.79 1.17
C ASP A 42 14.71 11.24 2.04
N ILE A 43 13.66 10.72 1.42
CA ILE A 43 12.52 10.16 2.17
C ILE A 43 12.92 8.84 2.85
N GLU A 44 12.54 8.68 4.11
CA GLU A 44 12.70 7.41 4.81
C GLU A 44 11.65 6.39 4.31
N ILE A 45 12.12 5.28 3.75
CA ILE A 45 11.27 4.25 3.16
C ILE A 45 11.37 2.95 3.96
N TYR A 46 10.20 2.39 4.27
CA TYR A 46 10.05 1.07 4.87
C TYR A 46 9.32 0.14 3.91
N ILE A 47 9.82 -1.08 3.75
CA ILE A 47 9.12 -2.17 3.08
C ILE A 47 8.67 -3.17 4.12
N SER A 48 7.40 -3.52 4.08
CA SER A 48 6.76 -4.48 4.96
C SER A 48 6.19 -5.62 4.12
N ASP A 49 7.01 -6.68 3.94
CA ASP A 49 6.65 -7.83 3.12
C ASP A 49 6.08 -8.96 3.96
N ASN A 50 4.85 -9.36 3.67
CA ASN A 50 4.14 -10.43 4.37
C ASN A 50 4.27 -11.81 3.69
N SER A 51 5.12 -11.93 2.65
CA SER A 51 5.35 -13.18 1.92
C SER A 51 6.66 -13.88 2.28
N ASN A 52 7.47 -13.30 3.17
CA ASN A 52 8.80 -13.78 3.53
C ASN A 52 9.81 -13.87 2.37
N TYR A 53 9.50 -13.32 1.20
CA TYR A 53 10.38 -13.34 0.04
C TYR A 53 11.72 -12.65 0.31
N LEU A 54 11.68 -11.54 1.04
CA LEU A 54 12.88 -10.75 1.38
C LEU A 54 13.78 -11.42 2.44
N ASN A 55 13.42 -12.59 2.93
CA ASN A 55 14.30 -13.41 3.77
C ASN A 55 15.33 -14.20 2.96
N LYS A 56 15.21 -14.23 1.63
CA LYS A 56 16.12 -14.91 0.70
C LYS A 56 16.94 -13.90 -0.08
N GLU A 57 18.17 -14.26 -0.44
CA GLU A 57 18.96 -13.44 -1.37
C GLU A 57 18.25 -13.34 -2.72
N SER A 58 18.11 -12.11 -3.21
CA SER A 58 17.42 -11.83 -4.47
C SER A 58 17.85 -10.47 -5.05
N GLU A 59 17.62 -10.27 -6.32
CA GLU A 59 17.85 -8.99 -6.97
C GLU A 59 17.08 -7.85 -6.28
N LEU A 60 15.83 -8.10 -5.90
CA LEU A 60 15.00 -7.12 -5.19
C LEU A 60 15.62 -6.75 -3.83
N LEU A 61 16.12 -7.74 -3.06
CA LEU A 61 16.78 -7.47 -1.78
C LEU A 61 18.04 -6.61 -1.98
N ASN A 62 18.83 -6.90 -3.01
CA ASN A 62 20.02 -6.11 -3.35
C ASN A 62 19.66 -4.65 -3.69
N ILE A 63 18.59 -4.44 -4.44
CA ILE A 63 18.09 -3.09 -4.77
C ILE A 63 17.60 -2.35 -3.52
N ILE A 64 16.87 -3.02 -2.64
CA ILE A 64 16.40 -2.45 -1.37
C ILE A 64 17.59 -1.99 -0.52
N ASN A 65 18.61 -2.85 -0.37
CA ASN A 65 19.81 -2.53 0.41
C ASN A 65 20.61 -1.38 -0.23
N LYS A 66 20.82 -1.41 -1.54
CA LYS A 66 21.55 -0.35 -2.27
C LYS A 66 20.86 1.01 -2.13
N ASN A 67 19.55 1.05 -2.01
CA ASN A 67 18.77 2.27 -1.87
C ASN A 67 18.51 2.67 -0.41
N ASN A 68 19.17 2.04 0.56
CA ASN A 68 19.05 2.31 1.99
C ASN A 68 17.57 2.30 2.47
N ILE A 69 16.81 1.29 2.01
CA ILE A 69 15.41 1.10 2.35
C ILE A 69 15.33 0.11 3.52
N LYS A 70 14.57 0.44 4.53
CA LYS A 70 14.41 -0.39 5.73
C LYS A 70 13.40 -1.51 5.50
N ILE A 71 13.77 -2.74 5.87
CA ILE A 71 12.90 -3.91 5.78
C ILE A 71 12.29 -4.20 7.15
N ILE A 72 10.96 -4.32 7.19
CA ILE A 72 10.25 -4.81 8.37
C ILE A 72 10.09 -6.32 8.20
N LYS A 73 10.65 -7.06 9.17
CA LYS A 73 10.67 -8.53 9.15
C LYS A 73 9.46 -9.13 9.87
N ASN A 74 9.21 -10.41 9.60
CA ASN A 74 8.20 -11.23 10.28
C ASN A 74 6.77 -10.65 10.22
N VAL A 75 6.43 -10.03 9.10
CA VAL A 75 5.09 -9.49 8.89
C VAL A 75 4.09 -10.65 8.73
N PRO A 76 3.05 -10.71 9.55
CA PRO A 76 2.07 -11.78 9.45
C PRO A 76 1.23 -11.67 8.16
N ASN A 77 0.71 -12.80 7.71
CA ASN A 77 -0.22 -12.88 6.57
C ASN A 77 -1.34 -13.89 6.86
N LYS A 78 -2.04 -13.69 7.98
CA LYS A 78 -3.15 -14.58 8.39
C LYS A 78 -4.41 -14.34 7.59
N PHE A 79 -4.61 -13.11 7.12
CA PHE A 79 -5.85 -12.66 6.52
C PHE A 79 -5.71 -12.26 5.06
N GLY A 80 -4.51 -11.90 4.61
CA GLY A 80 -4.28 -11.38 3.25
C GLY A 80 -4.56 -12.38 2.14
N HIS A 81 -4.47 -13.68 2.40
CA HIS A 81 -4.82 -14.75 1.46
C HIS A 81 -6.34 -14.92 1.28
N ILE A 82 -7.15 -14.37 2.20
CA ILE A 82 -8.62 -14.40 2.16
C ILE A 82 -9.16 -13.08 1.60
N ASN A 83 -8.65 -11.95 2.12
CA ASN A 83 -9.07 -10.60 1.75
C ASN A 83 -7.86 -9.66 1.78
N LYS A 84 -7.54 -9.02 0.66
CA LYS A 84 -6.38 -8.13 0.52
C LYS A 84 -6.40 -6.98 1.52
N GLY A 85 -7.56 -6.36 1.72
CA GLY A 85 -7.73 -5.27 2.66
C GLY A 85 -7.49 -5.69 4.10
N SER A 86 -7.92 -6.91 4.46
CA SER A 86 -7.64 -7.50 5.78
C SER A 86 -6.16 -7.71 6.00
N GLY A 87 -5.43 -8.20 4.99
CA GLY A 87 -3.98 -8.32 5.05
C GLY A 87 -3.27 -6.96 5.17
N LEU A 88 -3.81 -5.91 4.56
CA LEU A 88 -3.29 -4.56 4.70
C LEU A 88 -3.49 -4.02 6.12
N ILE A 89 -4.65 -4.21 6.73
CA ILE A 89 -4.89 -3.84 8.13
C ILE A 89 -3.95 -4.61 9.07
N GLU A 90 -3.79 -5.92 8.87
CA GLU A 90 -2.87 -6.76 9.63
C GLU A 90 -1.42 -6.21 9.54
N ASN A 91 -1.00 -5.80 8.34
CA ASN A 91 0.29 -5.18 8.11
C ASN A 91 0.44 -3.86 8.89
N TRP A 92 -0.55 -2.98 8.87
CA TRP A 92 -0.51 -1.72 9.65
C TRP A 92 -0.50 -1.98 11.17
N ILE A 93 -1.26 -2.96 11.66
CA ILE A 93 -1.25 -3.36 13.08
C ILE A 93 0.16 -3.82 13.48
N HIS A 94 0.79 -4.66 12.66
CA HIS A 94 2.16 -5.13 12.91
C HIS A 94 3.18 -3.98 12.96
N ASN A 95 2.96 -2.96 12.13
CA ASN A 95 3.85 -1.80 11.99
C ASN A 95 3.51 -0.63 12.91
N ASN A 96 2.62 -0.78 13.88
CA ASN A 96 2.10 0.30 14.70
C ASN A 96 3.20 1.12 15.38
N ASP A 97 4.27 0.46 15.87
CA ASP A 97 5.37 1.13 16.58
C ASP A 97 6.28 1.95 15.64
N ILE A 98 6.29 1.63 14.35
CA ILE A 98 6.94 2.45 13.32
C ILE A 98 6.04 3.63 12.98
N ILE A 99 4.75 3.39 12.75
CA ILE A 99 3.76 4.41 12.42
C ILE A 99 3.75 5.53 13.49
N LYS A 100 3.82 5.18 14.77
CA LYS A 100 3.85 6.13 15.90
C LYS A 100 5.04 7.10 15.88
N LYS A 101 6.10 6.81 15.14
CA LYS A 101 7.31 7.65 15.10
C LYS A 101 7.17 8.86 14.19
N TYR A 102 6.13 8.92 13.37
CA TYR A 102 5.94 9.93 12.33
C TYR A 102 4.61 10.64 12.50
N ASP A 103 4.54 11.90 12.10
CA ASP A 103 3.28 12.66 12.12
C ASP A 103 2.33 12.17 11.03
N TYR A 104 2.87 11.78 9.88
CA TYR A 104 2.14 11.30 8.71
C TYR A 104 2.78 10.06 8.11
N ILE A 105 1.95 9.24 7.49
CA ILE A 105 2.36 8.08 6.68
C ILE A 105 1.97 8.34 5.22
N ILE A 106 2.93 8.19 4.33
CA ILE A 106 2.67 8.04 2.90
C ILE A 106 2.58 6.53 2.63
N HIS A 107 1.37 6.07 2.35
CA HIS A 107 1.16 4.70 1.90
C HIS A 107 1.35 4.61 0.39
N PHE A 108 2.11 3.63 -0.07
CA PHE A 108 2.32 3.35 -1.48
C PHE A 108 2.43 1.84 -1.72
N GLU A 109 1.70 1.34 -2.72
CA GLU A 109 1.83 -0.03 -3.22
C GLU A 109 2.88 -0.09 -4.33
N PRO A 110 4.09 -0.62 -4.08
CA PRO A 110 5.22 -0.46 -5.02
C PRO A 110 5.17 -1.33 -6.28
N ARG A 111 4.11 -2.14 -6.47
CA ARG A 111 3.80 -2.75 -7.78
C ARG A 111 3.24 -1.76 -8.80
N GLN A 112 2.86 -0.59 -8.35
CA GLN A 112 2.39 0.50 -9.20
C GLN A 112 3.57 1.41 -9.54
N LEU A 113 3.52 2.07 -10.68
CA LEU A 113 4.63 2.92 -11.13
C LEU A 113 4.21 4.38 -11.11
N LEU A 114 4.92 5.19 -10.33
CA LEU A 114 4.76 6.65 -10.34
C LEU A 114 5.17 7.20 -11.72
N GLN A 115 4.29 8.01 -12.32
CA GLN A 115 4.60 8.76 -13.55
C GLN A 115 5.28 10.08 -13.21
N SER A 116 4.83 10.73 -12.16
CA SER A 116 5.42 11.94 -11.61
C SER A 116 5.42 11.90 -10.09
N ASN A 117 6.06 12.87 -9.45
CA ASN A 117 6.05 13.04 -8.01
C ASN A 117 4.92 13.97 -7.51
N LEU A 118 3.98 14.32 -8.36
CA LEU A 118 2.96 15.35 -8.10
C LEU A 118 2.22 15.11 -6.77
N PHE A 119 1.80 13.87 -6.48
CA PHE A 119 1.06 13.54 -5.26
C PHE A 119 1.92 13.78 -4.01
N ILE A 120 3.15 13.29 -4.02
CA ILE A 120 4.09 13.38 -2.90
C ILE A 120 4.54 14.85 -2.71
N ASP A 121 4.84 15.56 -3.78
CA ASP A 121 5.19 16.98 -3.73
C ASP A 121 4.04 17.84 -3.20
N THR A 122 2.81 17.52 -3.59
CA THR A 122 1.61 18.21 -3.07
C THR A 122 1.44 18.00 -1.57
N PHE A 123 1.71 16.78 -1.09
CA PHE A 123 1.72 16.51 0.34
C PHE A 123 2.79 17.31 1.07
N PHE A 124 4.05 17.32 0.59
CA PHE A 124 5.14 18.03 1.26
C PHE A 124 4.98 19.55 1.27
N LYS A 125 4.33 20.13 0.27
CA LYS A 125 4.01 21.57 0.26
C LYS A 125 3.05 21.96 1.37
N ASN A 126 2.13 21.08 1.75
CA ASN A 126 1.16 21.31 2.82
C ASN A 126 0.70 19.95 3.39
N PRO A 127 1.40 19.42 4.43
CA PRO A 127 1.11 18.10 4.98
C PRO A 127 -0.31 18.00 5.57
N ARG A 128 -1.08 17.02 5.05
CA ARG A 128 -2.47 16.76 5.43
C ARG A 128 -2.91 15.37 5.02
N ASN A 129 -4.08 14.93 5.44
CA ASN A 129 -4.69 13.73 4.88
C ASN A 129 -5.02 13.99 3.41
N LEU A 130 -4.43 13.23 2.52
CA LEU A 130 -4.51 13.43 1.08
C LEU A 130 -4.86 12.12 0.39
N PHE A 131 -5.91 12.15 -0.42
CA PHE A 131 -6.45 10.98 -1.12
C PHE A 131 -6.79 11.32 -2.56
N THR A 132 -7.05 10.28 -3.36
CA THR A 132 -7.79 10.37 -4.61
C THR A 132 -9.05 9.52 -4.52
N LEU A 133 -10.10 9.89 -5.23
CA LEU A 133 -11.33 9.11 -5.29
C LEU A 133 -11.25 8.05 -6.40
N GLY A 134 -11.90 6.92 -6.18
CA GLY A 134 -12.20 5.98 -7.24
C GLY A 134 -13.20 6.55 -8.24
N ASN A 135 -13.38 5.88 -9.37
CA ASN A 135 -14.21 6.36 -10.48
C ASN A 135 -15.69 6.61 -10.08
N ASP A 136 -16.22 5.83 -9.14
CA ASP A 136 -17.59 6.01 -8.64
C ASP A 136 -17.73 7.11 -7.57
N LYS A 137 -16.60 7.73 -7.17
CA LYS A 137 -16.50 8.76 -6.12
C LYS A 137 -17.02 8.35 -4.74
N LYS A 138 -17.13 7.04 -4.49
CA LYS A 138 -17.66 6.46 -3.24
C LYS A 138 -16.60 5.72 -2.41
N HIS A 139 -15.35 5.73 -2.86
CA HIS A 139 -14.23 5.14 -2.14
C HIS A 139 -12.94 5.90 -2.44
N PHE A 140 -11.94 5.73 -1.57
CA PHE A 140 -10.59 6.22 -1.85
C PHE A 140 -9.79 5.17 -2.61
N ASN A 141 -8.90 5.62 -3.49
CA ASN A 141 -7.86 4.76 -4.01
C ASN A 141 -6.81 4.51 -2.93
N THR A 142 -6.47 3.24 -2.68
CA THR A 142 -5.50 2.86 -1.65
C THR A 142 -4.11 2.56 -2.17
N GLY A 143 -3.87 2.67 -3.47
CA GLY A 143 -2.54 2.46 -4.05
C GLY A 143 -1.52 3.53 -3.66
N LEU A 144 -1.97 4.77 -3.45
CA LEU A 144 -1.18 5.88 -2.93
C LEU A 144 -2.09 6.84 -2.15
N PHE A 145 -1.77 7.08 -0.88
CA PHE A 145 -2.42 8.10 -0.07
C PHE A 145 -1.53 8.57 1.07
N CYS A 146 -1.84 9.73 1.63
CA CYS A 146 -1.21 10.24 2.84
C CYS A 146 -2.25 10.35 3.95
N ILE A 147 -1.88 9.93 5.15
CA ILE A 147 -2.75 9.98 6.32
C ILE A 147 -1.95 10.32 7.57
N LYS A 148 -2.54 11.08 8.46
CA LYS A 148 -1.96 11.37 9.77
C LYS A 148 -1.85 10.09 10.59
N SER A 149 -0.72 9.89 11.24
CA SER A 149 -0.41 8.64 11.95
C SER A 149 -1.41 8.31 13.05
N ASP A 150 -1.82 9.31 13.83
CA ASP A 150 -2.82 9.12 14.89
C ASP A 150 -4.18 8.66 14.35
N ILE A 151 -4.60 9.16 13.19
CA ILE A 151 -5.83 8.75 12.50
C ILE A 151 -5.73 7.29 12.04
N LEU A 152 -4.59 6.91 11.42
CA LEU A 152 -4.37 5.53 10.99
C LEU A 152 -4.33 4.57 12.19
N LEU A 153 -3.70 4.98 13.30
CA LEU A 153 -3.63 4.18 14.52
C LEU A 153 -5.01 4.01 15.19
N GLN A 154 -5.84 5.05 15.18
CA GLN A 154 -7.24 4.94 15.63
C GLN A 154 -8.05 4.02 14.71
N PHE A 155 -7.88 4.15 13.39
CA PHE A 155 -8.53 3.30 12.41
C PHE A 155 -8.24 1.81 12.67
N ILE A 156 -6.97 1.40 12.76
CA ILE A 156 -6.58 0.00 12.97
C ILE A 156 -6.94 -0.54 14.35
N LYS A 157 -7.16 0.34 15.34
CA LYS A 157 -7.68 -0.04 16.65
C LYS A 157 -9.15 -0.41 16.60
N LEU A 158 -9.94 0.28 15.78
CA LEU A 158 -11.38 0.10 15.65
C LEU A 158 -11.75 -0.96 14.59
N ILE A 159 -11.05 -0.97 13.48
CA ILE A 159 -11.35 -1.83 12.33
C ILE A 159 -10.39 -3.02 12.33
N GLN A 160 -10.89 -4.16 12.79
CA GLN A 160 -10.12 -5.41 12.81
C GLN A 160 -10.21 -6.14 11.46
N PRO A 161 -9.16 -6.87 11.04
CA PRO A 161 -9.14 -7.60 9.75
C PRO A 161 -10.37 -8.47 9.49
N GLN A 162 -10.87 -9.14 10.54
CA GLN A 162 -12.02 -10.05 10.45
C GLN A 162 -13.31 -9.35 10.02
N ILE A 163 -13.45 -8.04 10.29
CA ILE A 163 -14.63 -7.25 9.89
C ILE A 163 -14.76 -7.20 8.36
N LEU A 164 -13.64 -7.02 7.65
CA LEU A 164 -13.65 -6.99 6.19
C LEU A 164 -14.00 -8.36 5.61
N ILE A 165 -13.46 -9.42 6.18
CA ILE A 165 -13.74 -10.80 5.72
C ILE A 165 -15.23 -11.13 5.93
N LYS A 166 -15.73 -10.92 7.15
CA LYS A 166 -17.12 -11.25 7.52
C LYS A 166 -18.14 -10.55 6.63
N ASN A 167 -17.89 -9.30 6.27
CA ASN A 167 -18.84 -8.47 5.54
C ASN A 167 -18.48 -8.32 4.05
N ASN A 168 -17.44 -8.99 3.58
CA ASN A 168 -16.90 -8.86 2.22
C ASN A 168 -16.64 -7.39 1.82
N TYR A 169 -16.08 -6.60 2.73
CA TYR A 169 -15.80 -5.20 2.50
C TYR A 169 -14.45 -5.01 1.84
N SER A 170 -14.34 -4.02 0.97
CA SER A 170 -13.07 -3.51 0.47
C SER A 170 -12.46 -2.51 1.45
N ILE A 171 -11.14 -2.48 1.54
CA ILE A 171 -10.43 -1.50 2.39
C ILE A 171 -10.67 -0.06 1.92
N GLU A 172 -10.80 0.14 0.62
CA GLU A 172 -11.08 1.42 -0.03
C GLU A 172 -12.37 2.05 0.51
N ASN A 173 -13.44 1.26 0.57
CA ASN A 173 -14.73 1.70 1.12
C ASN A 173 -14.66 1.90 2.64
N VAL A 174 -13.97 1.01 3.35
CA VAL A 174 -13.91 1.06 4.82
C VAL A 174 -13.15 2.29 5.30
N ILE A 175 -11.99 2.61 4.70
CA ILE A 175 -11.24 3.82 5.07
C ILE A 175 -11.99 5.10 4.66
N TYR A 176 -12.65 5.10 3.49
CA TYR A 176 -13.51 6.21 3.05
C TYR A 176 -14.61 6.49 4.07
N ASN A 177 -15.41 5.48 4.41
CA ASN A 177 -16.49 5.61 5.36
C ASN A 177 -16.00 6.03 6.76
N TYR A 178 -14.84 5.52 7.19
CA TYR A 178 -14.25 5.93 8.44
C TYR A 178 -13.91 7.43 8.47
N ILE A 179 -13.26 7.93 7.44
CA ILE A 179 -12.90 9.35 7.31
C ILE A 179 -14.15 10.23 7.28
N ILE A 180 -15.16 9.87 6.46
CA ILE A 180 -16.39 10.66 6.31
C ILE A 180 -17.23 10.65 7.60
N ASN A 181 -17.49 9.46 8.17
CA ASN A 181 -18.37 9.33 9.34
C ASN A 181 -17.79 10.00 10.60
N ASN A 182 -16.46 10.02 10.72
CA ASN A 182 -15.78 10.71 11.83
C ASN A 182 -15.46 12.18 11.53
N LYS A 183 -15.93 12.73 10.39
CA LYS A 183 -15.71 14.13 9.98
C LYS A 183 -14.24 14.54 10.00
N ILE A 184 -13.35 13.62 9.63
CA ILE A 184 -11.91 13.85 9.58
C ILE A 184 -11.61 14.73 8.37
N SER A 185 -10.88 15.82 8.60
CA SER A 185 -10.47 16.72 7.51
C SER A 185 -9.51 16.04 6.55
N TYR A 186 -9.73 16.18 5.24
CA TYR A 186 -8.89 15.66 4.18
C TYR A 186 -8.93 16.56 2.95
N SER A 187 -8.02 16.34 2.02
CA SER A 187 -8.02 16.94 0.69
C SER A 187 -8.02 15.86 -0.38
N LEU A 188 -8.50 16.21 -1.55
CA LEU A 188 -8.49 15.34 -2.72
C LEU A 188 -7.52 15.87 -3.77
N LEU A 189 -6.85 14.96 -4.45
CA LEU A 189 -6.26 15.21 -5.75
C LEU A 189 -7.10 14.53 -6.83
N ASP A 190 -7.13 15.13 -8.00
CA ASP A 190 -7.90 14.58 -9.14
C ASP A 190 -7.29 13.28 -9.65
N LYS A 191 -5.95 13.14 -9.56
CA LYS A 191 -5.23 11.96 -10.00
C LYS A 191 -4.00 11.67 -9.12
N MET A 192 -3.57 10.42 -9.15
CA MET A 192 -2.36 9.95 -8.45
C MET A 192 -1.09 10.00 -9.31
N ASP A 193 -1.22 10.12 -10.62
CA ASP A 193 -0.15 9.92 -11.58
C ASP A 193 0.53 8.54 -11.46
N LEU A 194 -0.29 7.49 -11.35
CA LEU A 194 0.15 6.10 -11.26
C LEU A 194 -0.19 5.31 -12.51
N ILE A 195 0.66 4.35 -12.85
CA ILE A 195 0.29 3.24 -13.72
C ILE A 195 -0.04 2.03 -12.84
N TRP A 196 -1.24 1.51 -13.01
CA TRP A 196 -1.67 0.27 -12.39
C TRP A 196 -1.50 -0.90 -13.35
N TYR A 197 -0.92 -1.97 -12.86
CA TYR A 197 -0.73 -3.20 -13.59
C TYR A 197 -1.70 -4.27 -13.09
N PHE A 198 -2.60 -4.69 -13.95
CA PHE A 198 -3.52 -5.79 -13.69
C PHE A 198 -3.12 -7.03 -14.51
N PRO A 199 -3.33 -8.25 -14.01
CA PRO A 199 -3.12 -9.46 -14.79
C PRO A 199 -4.00 -9.45 -16.04
N ASN A 200 -3.41 -9.81 -17.19
CA ASN A 200 -4.14 -9.97 -18.45
C ASN A 200 -4.92 -8.74 -18.96
N GLN A 201 -4.53 -7.56 -18.50
CA GLN A 201 -5.12 -6.29 -18.95
C GLN A 201 -4.01 -5.30 -19.31
N PRO A 202 -4.27 -4.34 -20.22
CA PRO A 202 -3.34 -3.25 -20.45
C PRO A 202 -3.16 -2.41 -19.17
N PRO A 203 -2.02 -1.73 -19.02
CA PRO A 203 -1.80 -0.81 -17.91
C PRO A 203 -2.87 0.28 -17.88
N VAL A 204 -3.34 0.62 -16.68
CA VAL A 204 -4.35 1.67 -16.46
C VAL A 204 -3.66 2.87 -15.82
N TYR A 205 -3.91 4.06 -16.37
CA TYR A 205 -3.35 5.33 -15.90
C TYR A 205 -4.35 6.03 -14.97
N HIS A 206 -3.90 6.46 -13.80
CA HIS A 206 -4.69 7.09 -12.75
C HIS A 206 -4.11 8.42 -12.28
#